data_55de419fa1da30ed6798c02a34e2fec7
#
_entry.id   55de419fa1da30ed6798c02a34e2fec7
#
_cell.length_a   1.000
_cell.length_b   1.000
_cell.length_c   1.000
_cell.angle_alpha   90.00
_cell.angle_beta   90.00
_cell.angle_gamma   90.00
#
_symmetry.space_group_name_H-M   'P 1'
#
loop_
_entity.id
_entity.type
_entity.pdbx_description
1 polymer ?
#
loop_
_entity_poly.entity_id
_entity_poly.type
_entity_poly.pdbx_seq_one_letter_code
_entity_poly.pdbx_strand_id
1 'polypeptide(L)'
;MKFKLNKVGLIDHAEIELKSLTIICGENNTGKTYVTYALYGFLRSWRSILQDVLRNRIEERLKTGETPHIDLNQLFSGKINEYLTQLTKIYTSILPRVFAANAGFFSASTIVIKIDNERDFIPENYHRSIKDSPAGKTLATLSKEAGSPLLKVLVADDELVSRPFGGLTDFVSDAIADIVFAPYLPDTFIASAERTGAAIFRKELDFARTRMFQALGSLDAKELRNPFRLMEQMEAGYAWPVQDNVDFVRQLEDIDKITSSLAESHPELTKAFDAIIGGSYKVIKDKGLVYQPKGADKPRLSMSESSSSVRALLDIGFYLRCRAKAGDLLMIDEPELNLHPKNQRALARLIARLVNVGIKVFMTTHSDYLIKELNTLIMLNTRTPHTQAVQQAHGYENDELLDPARVCLFMTCTQNEKREGKGNRAKQNTLRQARIHTGFGIEVETFDTTIEDMNGIQSEILYGGDL
;
A
#
# COMPACT_ATOMS: atom_id res chain seq x y z
N MET A 1 11.46 8.88 -2.18
CA MET A 1 11.87 7.48 -2.45
C MET A 1 11.62 7.19 -3.92
N LYS A 2 12.63 6.71 -4.63
CA LYS A 2 12.56 6.30 -6.05
C LYS A 2 12.58 4.78 -6.14
N PHE A 3 11.69 4.23 -6.94
CA PHE A 3 11.50 2.81 -7.15
C PHE A 3 11.69 2.49 -8.64
N LYS A 4 12.73 1.71 -8.96
CA LYS A 4 13.06 1.33 -10.33
C LYS A 4 12.82 -0.16 -10.54
N LEU A 5 12.17 -0.48 -11.63
CA LEU A 5 11.83 -1.82 -12.08
C LEU A 5 12.44 -2.09 -13.44
N ASN A 6 13.05 -3.25 -13.62
CA ASN A 6 13.47 -3.74 -14.94
C ASN A 6 12.99 -5.18 -15.10
N LYS A 7 12.36 -5.48 -16.23
CA LYS A 7 11.86 -6.82 -16.60
C LYS A 7 10.94 -7.45 -15.55
N VAL A 8 10.02 -6.65 -14.99
CA VAL A 8 9.04 -7.14 -14.01
C VAL A 8 7.69 -7.35 -14.69
N GLY A 9 7.36 -8.60 -14.96
CA GLY A 9 6.15 -8.96 -15.70
C GLY A 9 6.12 -8.33 -17.10
N LEU A 10 5.08 -7.53 -17.36
CA LEU A 10 4.93 -6.82 -18.64
C LEU A 10 5.75 -5.53 -18.72
N ILE A 11 6.34 -5.08 -17.63
CA ILE A 11 7.14 -3.84 -17.60
C ILE A 11 8.59 -4.15 -17.97
N ASP A 12 9.07 -3.54 -19.02
CA ASP A 12 10.47 -3.62 -19.42
C ASP A 12 11.35 -2.72 -18.56
N HIS A 13 10.93 -1.46 -18.37
CA HIS A 13 11.59 -0.49 -17.50
C HIS A 13 10.58 0.49 -16.92
N ALA A 14 10.69 0.79 -15.62
CA ALA A 14 9.92 1.84 -14.98
C ALA A 14 10.71 2.51 -13.86
N GLU A 15 10.55 3.79 -13.70
CA GLU A 15 11.04 4.57 -12.57
C GLU A 15 9.89 5.37 -11.98
N ILE A 16 9.65 5.22 -10.68
CA ILE A 16 8.56 5.88 -9.97
C ILE A 16 9.14 6.61 -8.76
N GLU A 17 8.78 7.86 -8.62
CA GLU A 17 9.00 8.62 -7.40
C GLU A 17 7.70 8.62 -6.60
N LEU A 18 7.74 8.09 -5.37
CA LEU A 18 6.59 8.12 -4.47
C LEU A 18 6.43 9.51 -3.84
N LYS A 19 5.29 10.13 -4.11
CA LYS A 19 4.84 11.37 -3.47
C LYS A 19 3.67 11.10 -2.51
N SER A 20 3.06 12.15 -1.97
CA SER A 20 1.89 12.00 -1.11
C SER A 20 0.70 11.39 -1.87
N LEU A 21 0.54 11.74 -3.16
CA LEU A 21 -0.38 11.08 -4.09
C LEU A 21 0.39 10.63 -5.32
N THR A 22 0.44 9.32 -5.55
CA THR A 22 1.06 8.70 -6.72
C THR A 22 0.00 7.95 -7.50
N ILE A 23 -0.15 8.25 -8.78
CA ILE A 23 -1.18 7.69 -9.65
C ILE A 23 -0.51 7.00 -10.83
N ILE A 24 -0.96 5.80 -11.16
CA ILE A 24 -0.60 5.13 -12.41
C ILE A 24 -1.87 4.95 -13.24
N CYS A 25 -1.90 5.52 -14.44
CA CYS A 25 -3.00 5.34 -15.39
C CYS A 25 -2.52 4.73 -16.70
N GLY A 26 -3.46 4.29 -17.53
CA GLY A 26 -3.20 3.73 -18.85
C GLY A 26 -4.10 2.54 -19.17
N GLU A 27 -3.96 1.99 -20.37
CA GLU A 27 -4.77 0.90 -20.90
C GLU A 27 -4.66 -0.39 -20.08
N ASN A 28 -5.58 -1.32 -20.31
CA ASN A 28 -5.53 -2.65 -19.73
C ASN A 28 -4.33 -3.44 -20.26
N ASN A 29 -3.81 -4.37 -19.46
CA ASN A 29 -2.68 -5.24 -19.79
C ASN A 29 -1.36 -4.51 -20.09
N THR A 30 -1.19 -3.29 -19.62
CA THR A 30 0.05 -2.51 -19.80
C THR A 30 1.03 -2.62 -18.63
N GLY A 31 0.70 -3.40 -17.60
CA GLY A 31 1.61 -3.72 -16.50
C GLY A 31 1.41 -2.92 -15.22
N LYS A 32 0.32 -2.13 -15.07
CA LYS A 32 0.04 -1.36 -13.84
C LYS A 32 0.06 -2.23 -12.58
N THR A 33 -0.63 -3.36 -12.61
CA THR A 33 -0.69 -4.31 -11.48
C THR A 33 0.68 -4.88 -11.13
N TYR A 34 1.56 -5.12 -12.12
CA TYR A 34 2.94 -5.57 -11.85
C TYR A 34 3.72 -4.53 -11.04
N VAL A 35 3.57 -3.26 -11.38
CA VAL A 35 4.21 -2.16 -10.64
C VAL A 35 3.67 -2.09 -9.22
N THR A 36 2.34 -2.11 -9.08
CA THR A 36 1.64 -2.04 -7.79
C THR A 36 2.05 -3.18 -6.86
N TYR A 37 2.00 -4.41 -7.37
CA TYR A 37 2.30 -5.60 -6.57
C TYR A 37 3.79 -5.71 -6.22
N ALA A 38 4.68 -5.32 -7.13
CA ALA A 38 6.11 -5.27 -6.84
C ALA A 38 6.45 -4.24 -5.76
N LEU A 39 5.84 -3.05 -5.79
CA LEU A 39 6.02 -2.04 -4.76
C LEU A 39 5.44 -2.50 -3.42
N TYR A 40 4.20 -3.00 -3.44
CA TYR A 40 3.54 -3.51 -2.25
C TYR A 40 4.33 -4.64 -1.60
N GLY A 41 4.72 -5.65 -2.37
CA GLY A 41 5.46 -6.81 -1.86
C GLY A 41 6.77 -6.41 -1.17
N PHE A 42 7.50 -5.42 -1.70
CA PHE A 42 8.68 -4.88 -1.03
C PHE A 42 8.31 -4.22 0.29
N LEU A 43 7.33 -3.30 0.28
CA LEU A 43 6.92 -2.58 1.48
C LEU A 43 6.29 -3.49 2.56
N ARG A 44 5.73 -4.62 2.16
CA ARG A 44 5.25 -5.66 3.07
C ARG A 44 6.38 -6.45 3.73
N SER A 45 7.47 -6.71 3.01
CA SER A 45 8.50 -7.68 3.42
C SER A 45 9.81 -7.08 3.90
N TRP A 46 10.07 -5.80 3.69
CA TRP A 46 11.37 -5.19 3.97
C TRP A 46 11.84 -5.36 5.42
N ARG A 47 10.92 -5.34 6.41
CA ARG A 47 11.28 -5.52 7.83
C ARG A 47 11.85 -6.91 8.08
N SER A 48 11.20 -7.97 7.59
CA SER A 48 11.70 -9.33 7.76
C SER A 48 13.02 -9.57 7.01
N ILE A 49 13.15 -9.00 5.82
CA ILE A 49 14.41 -9.07 5.05
C ILE A 49 15.53 -8.30 5.79
N LEU A 50 15.22 -7.14 6.39
CA LEU A 50 16.18 -6.37 7.18
C LEU A 50 16.64 -7.15 8.42
N GLN A 51 15.73 -7.82 9.12
CA GLN A 51 16.09 -8.70 10.25
C GLN A 51 17.13 -9.73 9.84
N ASP A 52 16.94 -10.41 8.69
CA ASP A 52 17.90 -11.39 8.18
C ASP A 52 19.26 -10.75 7.82
N VAL A 53 19.23 -9.57 7.20
CA VAL A 53 20.46 -8.82 6.83
C VAL A 53 21.25 -8.36 8.06
N LEU A 54 20.56 -7.98 9.13
CA LEU A 54 21.18 -7.45 10.34
C LEU A 54 21.55 -8.53 11.36
N ARG A 55 20.96 -9.72 11.29
CA ARG A 55 21.08 -10.79 12.30
C ARG A 55 22.50 -10.99 12.81
N ASN A 56 23.41 -11.37 11.93
CA ASN A 56 24.79 -11.66 12.34
C ASN A 56 25.51 -10.44 12.95
N ARG A 57 25.27 -9.24 12.40
CA ARG A 57 25.90 -8.01 12.88
C ARG A 57 25.41 -7.61 14.27
N ILE A 58 24.15 -7.85 14.57
CA ILE A 58 23.55 -7.58 15.89
C ILE A 58 24.04 -8.63 16.89
N GLU A 59 24.02 -9.91 16.53
CA GLU A 59 24.48 -11.00 17.40
C GLU A 59 25.94 -10.81 17.85
N GLU A 60 26.82 -10.41 16.94
CA GLU A 60 28.21 -10.09 17.28
C GLU A 60 28.31 -8.97 18.32
N ARG A 61 27.50 -7.92 18.20
CA ARG A 61 27.50 -6.77 19.11
C ARG A 61 26.85 -7.05 20.46
N LEU A 62 25.84 -7.91 20.49
CA LEU A 62 25.18 -8.32 21.73
C LEU A 62 26.07 -9.22 22.60
N LYS A 63 27.07 -9.88 22.02
CA LYS A 63 28.05 -10.72 22.74
C LYS A 63 29.17 -9.93 23.41
N THR A 64 29.36 -8.66 23.04
CA THR A 64 30.49 -7.83 23.51
C THR A 64 30.04 -6.80 24.57
N GLY A 65 30.10 -7.14 25.85
CA GLY A 65 30.06 -6.18 26.94
C GLY A 65 28.95 -6.37 27.97
N GLU A 66 29.10 -5.77 29.14
CA GLU A 66 28.16 -5.83 30.30
C GLU A 66 26.83 -5.08 30.01
N THR A 67 26.84 -4.05 29.16
CA THR A 67 25.65 -3.33 28.72
C THR A 67 25.75 -3.10 27.22
N PRO A 68 25.17 -4.01 26.39
CA PRO A 68 25.28 -3.88 24.95
C PRO A 68 24.65 -2.56 24.48
N HIS A 69 25.36 -1.84 23.63
CA HIS A 69 24.87 -0.67 22.93
C HIS A 69 25.21 -0.76 21.44
N ILE A 70 24.34 -0.20 20.62
CA ILE A 70 24.51 -0.19 19.17
C ILE A 70 24.63 1.25 18.73
N ASP A 71 25.78 1.61 18.15
CA ASP A 71 25.99 2.91 17.52
C ASP A 71 25.35 2.89 16.13
N LEU A 72 24.20 3.58 16.01
CA LEU A 72 23.44 3.66 14.77
C LEU A 72 24.17 4.46 13.69
N ASN A 73 24.94 5.49 14.07
CA ASN A 73 25.72 6.26 13.10
C ASN A 73 26.81 5.41 12.46
N GLN A 74 27.53 4.64 13.23
CA GLN A 74 28.57 3.75 12.72
C GLN A 74 28.01 2.73 11.71
N LEU A 75 26.79 2.27 11.95
CA LEU A 75 26.14 1.26 11.10
C LEU A 75 25.47 1.85 9.86
N PHE A 76 24.79 3.00 9.98
CA PHE A 76 23.80 3.42 8.98
C PHE A 76 24.07 4.80 8.36
N SER A 77 24.84 5.71 8.99
CA SER A 77 25.07 7.04 8.44
C SER A 77 25.77 6.96 7.07
N GLY A 78 25.16 7.56 6.05
CA GLY A 78 25.62 7.51 4.67
C GLY A 78 25.53 6.15 3.99
N LYS A 79 24.89 5.13 4.60
CA LYS A 79 24.84 3.76 4.11
C LYS A 79 23.43 3.23 3.85
N ILE A 80 22.40 4.06 4.02
CA ILE A 80 21.00 3.62 3.85
C ILE A 80 20.78 3.00 2.48
N ASN A 81 21.30 3.61 1.41
CA ASN A 81 21.17 3.10 0.05
C ASN A 81 21.94 1.78 -0.19
N GLU A 82 23.01 1.50 0.56
CA GLU A 82 23.70 0.20 0.51
C GLU A 82 22.81 -0.91 1.11
N TYR A 83 22.19 -0.63 2.26
CA TYR A 83 21.23 -1.56 2.85
C TYR A 83 20.03 -1.78 1.94
N LEU A 84 19.45 -0.72 1.37
CA LEU A 84 18.35 -0.84 0.41
C LEU A 84 18.72 -1.69 -0.79
N THR A 85 19.96 -1.59 -1.28
CA THR A 85 20.47 -2.45 -2.35
C THR A 85 20.51 -3.92 -1.94
N GLN A 86 20.94 -4.22 -0.72
CA GLN A 86 20.92 -5.59 -0.19
C GLN A 86 19.48 -6.11 -0.03
N LEU A 87 18.58 -5.30 0.56
CA LEU A 87 17.18 -5.65 0.72
C LEU A 87 16.49 -5.94 -0.63
N THR A 88 16.70 -5.08 -1.63
CA THR A 88 16.09 -5.25 -2.95
C THR A 88 16.64 -6.43 -3.72
N LYS A 89 17.92 -6.79 -3.53
CA LYS A 89 18.49 -8.01 -4.11
C LYS A 89 17.81 -9.27 -3.56
N ILE A 90 17.62 -9.36 -2.24
CA ILE A 90 16.91 -10.47 -1.61
C ILE A 90 15.44 -10.45 -2.06
N TYR A 91 14.79 -9.29 -2.02
CA TYR A 91 13.41 -9.14 -2.45
C TYR A 91 13.18 -9.58 -3.89
N THR A 92 14.08 -9.25 -4.81
CA THR A 92 13.98 -9.67 -6.22
C THR A 92 13.91 -11.20 -6.35
N SER A 93 14.61 -11.95 -5.51
CA SER A 93 14.58 -13.42 -5.54
C SER A 93 13.23 -14.02 -5.09
N ILE A 94 12.44 -13.28 -4.33
CA ILE A 94 11.13 -13.74 -3.84
C ILE A 94 9.95 -13.22 -4.68
N LEU A 95 10.19 -12.48 -5.77
CA LEU A 95 9.11 -12.02 -6.69
C LEU A 95 8.16 -13.14 -7.14
N PRO A 96 8.62 -14.35 -7.49
CA PRO A 96 7.70 -15.44 -7.82
C PRO A 96 6.65 -15.71 -6.74
N ARG A 97 7.01 -15.61 -5.46
CA ARG A 97 6.07 -15.77 -4.33
C ARG A 97 5.12 -14.58 -4.22
N VAL A 98 5.62 -13.36 -4.43
CA VAL A 98 4.79 -12.13 -4.39
C VAL A 98 3.65 -12.19 -5.39
N PHE A 99 3.92 -12.74 -6.58
CA PHE A 99 2.97 -12.82 -7.70
C PHE A 99 2.28 -14.18 -7.84
N ALA A 100 2.56 -15.15 -6.97
CA ALA A 100 2.11 -16.54 -7.12
C ALA A 100 2.42 -17.11 -8.52
N ALA A 101 3.63 -16.85 -9.04
CA ALA A 101 4.06 -17.17 -10.40
C ALA A 101 5.25 -18.14 -10.41
N ASN A 102 5.50 -18.75 -11.57
CA ASN A 102 6.66 -19.63 -11.74
C ASN A 102 7.99 -18.91 -11.57
N ALA A 103 8.95 -19.55 -10.95
CA ALA A 103 10.28 -18.99 -10.65
C ALA A 103 11.00 -18.41 -11.87
N GLY A 104 10.88 -19.04 -13.04
CA GLY A 104 11.52 -18.61 -14.28
C GLY A 104 10.98 -17.28 -14.84
N PHE A 105 9.77 -16.90 -14.48
CA PHE A 105 9.11 -15.70 -15.01
C PHE A 105 9.83 -14.40 -14.63
N PHE A 106 10.45 -14.36 -13.46
CA PHE A 106 11.17 -13.19 -12.95
C PHE A 106 12.70 -13.33 -12.98
N SER A 107 13.24 -14.31 -13.70
CA SER A 107 14.70 -14.61 -13.71
C SER A 107 15.57 -13.44 -14.20
N ALA A 108 15.04 -12.57 -15.07
CA ALA A 108 15.74 -11.39 -15.57
C ALA A 108 15.31 -10.08 -14.85
N SER A 109 14.46 -10.19 -13.83
CA SER A 109 13.93 -9.01 -13.14
C SER A 109 14.97 -8.41 -12.20
N THR A 110 14.95 -7.07 -12.10
CA THR A 110 15.70 -6.35 -11.08
C THR A 110 14.86 -5.23 -10.50
N ILE A 111 14.98 -5.04 -9.19
CA ILE A 111 14.34 -3.96 -8.45
C ILE A 111 15.41 -3.17 -7.71
N VAL A 112 15.32 -1.85 -7.81
CA VAL A 112 16.23 -0.94 -7.10
C VAL A 112 15.42 0.15 -6.42
N ILE A 113 15.70 0.36 -5.14
CA ILE A 113 15.11 1.46 -4.37
C ILE A 113 16.23 2.41 -3.96
N LYS A 114 15.97 3.72 -4.12
CA LYS A 114 16.90 4.78 -3.73
C LYS A 114 16.19 5.87 -2.94
N ILE A 115 16.93 6.41 -1.99
CA ILE A 115 16.54 7.58 -1.21
C ILE A 115 17.53 8.68 -1.54
N ASP A 116 17.05 9.84 -1.98
CA ASP A 116 17.89 10.95 -2.42
C ASP A 116 18.48 11.71 -1.22
N ASN A 117 17.68 11.89 -0.16
CA ASN A 117 18.10 12.62 1.05
C ASN A 117 17.94 11.72 2.27
N GLU A 118 19.03 11.37 2.91
CA GLU A 118 19.01 10.67 4.20
C GLU A 118 18.59 11.66 5.31
N ARG A 119 17.68 11.20 6.17
CA ARG A 119 17.25 11.94 7.35
C ARG A 119 18.21 11.69 8.49
N ASP A 120 18.35 12.67 9.35
CA ASP A 120 19.02 12.50 10.64
C ASP A 120 18.06 11.81 11.62
N PHE A 121 18.47 10.66 12.15
CA PHE A 121 17.72 9.89 13.15
C PHE A 121 18.21 10.15 14.59
N ILE A 122 19.23 10.97 14.76
CA ILE A 122 19.82 11.30 16.07
C ILE A 122 18.85 12.12 16.97
N PRO A 123 18.10 13.13 16.46
CA PRO A 123 17.29 14.00 17.29
C PRO A 123 16.16 13.29 18.04
N GLU A 124 15.67 12.15 17.54
CA GLU A 124 14.48 11.52 18.08
C GLU A 124 14.76 10.60 19.27
N ASN A 125 13.87 10.66 20.29
CA ASN A 125 13.85 9.68 21.38
C ASN A 125 13.19 8.37 20.91
N TYR A 126 13.69 7.25 21.40
CA TYR A 126 13.06 5.96 21.20
C TYR A 126 13.04 5.16 22.49
N HIS A 127 11.90 4.54 22.81
CA HIS A 127 11.75 3.64 23.94
C HIS A 127 10.79 2.50 23.60
N ARG A 128 11.24 1.27 23.80
CA ARG A 128 10.42 0.07 23.59
C ARG A 128 10.81 -1.00 24.59
N SER A 129 9.81 -1.69 25.15
CA SER A 129 10.04 -2.82 26.06
C SER A 129 9.27 -4.04 25.62
N ILE A 130 9.84 -5.22 25.84
CA ILE A 130 9.18 -6.50 25.69
C ILE A 130 8.90 -7.08 27.08
N LYS A 131 7.69 -7.60 27.28
CA LYS A 131 7.22 -8.21 28.52
C LYS A 131 6.78 -9.64 28.27
N ASP A 132 6.81 -10.49 29.27
CA ASP A 132 6.32 -11.88 29.19
C ASP A 132 4.81 -11.94 29.04
N SER A 133 4.07 -10.96 29.59
CA SER A 133 2.62 -10.78 29.48
C SER A 133 2.26 -9.29 29.59
N PRO A 134 1.05 -8.82 29.23
CA PRO A 134 0.66 -7.40 29.28
C PRO A 134 0.89 -6.73 30.66
N ALA A 135 0.71 -7.47 31.74
CA ALA A 135 0.97 -7.01 33.11
C ALA A 135 2.24 -7.63 33.74
N GLY A 136 3.04 -8.34 32.96
CA GLY A 136 4.13 -9.16 33.41
C GLY A 136 5.47 -8.46 33.55
N LYS A 137 6.51 -9.28 33.82
CA LYS A 137 7.89 -8.81 34.00
C LYS A 137 8.47 -8.32 32.67
N THR A 138 9.20 -7.20 32.71
CA THR A 138 9.96 -6.73 31.54
C THR A 138 11.14 -7.67 31.28
N LEU A 139 11.22 -8.21 30.08
CA LEU A 139 12.29 -9.12 29.64
C LEU A 139 13.48 -8.36 29.05
N ALA A 140 13.19 -7.31 28.27
CA ALA A 140 14.21 -6.42 27.73
C ALA A 140 13.64 -5.02 27.47
N THR A 141 14.52 -4.02 27.46
CA THR A 141 14.19 -2.63 27.14
C THR A 141 15.23 -2.07 26.19
N LEU A 142 14.74 -1.38 25.16
CA LEU A 142 15.54 -0.61 24.21
C LEU A 142 15.26 0.86 24.42
N SER A 143 16.30 1.67 24.53
CA SER A 143 16.17 3.12 24.67
C SER A 143 17.26 3.85 23.89
N LYS A 144 16.88 4.95 23.26
CA LYS A 144 17.75 5.90 22.61
C LYS A 144 17.35 7.31 23.04
N GLU A 145 18.31 8.07 23.55
CA GLU A 145 18.08 9.45 23.92
C GLU A 145 18.17 10.39 22.70
N ALA A 146 17.41 11.49 22.73
CA ALA A 146 17.56 12.54 21.73
C ALA A 146 18.99 13.10 21.74
N GLY A 147 19.54 13.31 20.55
CA GLY A 147 20.91 13.79 20.40
C GLY A 147 22.00 12.73 20.55
N SER A 148 21.65 11.46 20.85
CA SER A 148 22.59 10.34 20.92
C SER A 148 22.38 9.36 19.78
N PRO A 149 23.43 8.85 19.12
CA PRO A 149 23.34 7.77 18.15
C PRO A 149 23.25 6.39 18.80
N LEU A 150 23.34 6.29 20.13
CA LEU A 150 23.46 5.03 20.84
C LEU A 150 22.10 4.44 21.19
N LEU A 151 21.80 3.28 20.65
CA LEU A 151 20.67 2.43 21.07
C LEU A 151 21.15 1.54 22.22
N LYS A 152 20.69 1.82 23.44
CA LYS A 152 21.01 1.05 24.66
C LYS A 152 20.09 -0.17 24.73
N VAL A 153 20.66 -1.32 25.06
CA VAL A 153 19.95 -2.60 25.21
C VAL A 153 20.08 -3.07 26.66
N LEU A 154 18.97 -3.10 27.39
CA LEU A 154 18.89 -3.64 28.74
C LEU A 154 18.16 -4.96 28.72
N VAL A 155 18.82 -6.03 29.10
CA VAL A 155 18.27 -7.40 29.13
C VAL A 155 18.07 -7.79 30.58
N ALA A 156 16.85 -8.19 30.93
CA ALA A 156 16.50 -8.67 32.27
C ALA A 156 16.29 -10.19 32.30
N ASP A 157 16.27 -10.86 31.14
CA ASP A 157 16.09 -12.30 31.01
C ASP A 157 17.01 -12.85 29.91
N ASP A 158 18.01 -13.64 30.33
CA ASP A 158 19.01 -14.24 29.43
C ASP A 158 18.43 -15.28 28.46
N GLU A 159 17.26 -15.86 28.76
CA GLU A 159 16.58 -16.77 27.85
C GLU A 159 16.17 -16.07 26.54
N LEU A 160 15.91 -14.76 26.59
CA LEU A 160 15.56 -13.98 25.40
C LEU A 160 16.72 -13.90 24.39
N VAL A 161 17.96 -13.94 24.88
CA VAL A 161 19.18 -13.90 24.06
C VAL A 161 19.34 -15.18 23.22
N SER A 162 18.94 -16.31 23.77
CA SER A 162 19.14 -17.62 23.17
C SER A 162 17.99 -18.09 22.24
N ARG A 163 16.87 -17.34 22.19
CA ARG A 163 15.72 -17.68 21.33
C ARG A 163 16.04 -17.48 19.85
N PRO A 164 15.87 -18.49 18.98
CA PRO A 164 16.20 -18.38 17.56
C PRO A 164 15.21 -17.51 16.76
N PHE A 165 13.96 -17.37 17.25
CA PHE A 165 12.91 -16.55 16.69
C PHE A 165 12.19 -15.78 17.80
N GLY A 166 11.86 -14.50 17.51
CA GLY A 166 11.21 -13.62 18.51
C GLY A 166 12.13 -13.30 19.71
N GLY A 167 13.44 -13.47 19.54
CA GLY A 167 14.44 -13.20 20.58
C GLY A 167 14.94 -11.76 20.56
N LEU A 168 16.01 -11.53 21.34
CA LEU A 168 16.60 -10.19 21.49
C LEU A 168 17.08 -9.60 20.15
N THR A 169 17.66 -10.41 19.26
CA THR A 169 18.16 -9.97 17.96
C THR A 169 17.03 -9.43 17.10
N ASP A 170 15.87 -10.10 17.05
CA ASP A 170 14.71 -9.67 16.28
C ASP A 170 14.13 -8.38 16.88
N PHE A 171 14.06 -8.28 18.21
CA PHE A 171 13.60 -7.10 18.94
C PHE A 171 14.46 -5.86 18.67
N VAL A 172 15.79 -6.02 18.65
CA VAL A 172 16.74 -4.97 18.29
C VAL A 172 16.64 -4.59 16.82
N SER A 173 16.48 -5.57 15.93
CA SER A 173 16.29 -5.33 14.49
C SER A 173 15.03 -4.51 14.22
N ASP A 174 13.93 -4.79 14.93
CA ASP A 174 12.70 -4.02 14.84
C ASP A 174 12.88 -2.57 15.29
N ALA A 175 13.62 -2.34 16.39
CA ALA A 175 13.90 -0.98 16.82
C ALA A 175 14.76 -0.21 15.81
N ILE A 176 15.75 -0.86 15.20
CA ILE A 176 16.55 -0.27 14.13
C ILE A 176 15.64 0.01 12.90
N ALA A 177 14.76 -0.89 12.55
CA ALA A 177 13.78 -0.67 11.48
C ALA A 177 12.92 0.57 11.75
N ASP A 178 12.41 0.72 12.97
CA ASP A 178 11.57 1.86 13.36
C ASP A 178 12.35 3.19 13.33
N ILE A 179 13.56 3.22 13.89
CA ILE A 179 14.35 4.45 14.02
C ILE A 179 14.94 4.87 12.66
N VAL A 180 15.51 3.93 11.91
CA VAL A 180 16.37 4.24 10.75
C VAL A 180 15.61 4.17 9.44
N PHE A 181 14.75 3.16 9.25
CA PHE A 181 14.14 2.85 7.94
C PHE A 181 12.67 3.26 7.82
N ALA A 182 11.87 3.17 8.89
CA ALA A 182 10.44 3.51 8.84
C ALA A 182 10.13 4.94 8.36
N PRO A 183 10.99 5.97 8.60
CA PRO A 183 10.79 7.30 8.02
C PRO A 183 10.76 7.32 6.49
N TYR A 184 11.39 6.33 5.83
CA TYR A 184 11.43 6.20 4.37
C TYR A 184 10.46 5.17 3.83
N LEU A 185 10.25 4.08 4.58
CA LEU A 185 9.48 2.89 4.19
C LEU A 185 8.20 2.83 5.03
N PRO A 186 7.09 3.42 4.54
CA PRO A 186 5.84 3.51 5.29
C PRO A 186 5.21 2.14 5.52
N ASP A 187 4.44 2.02 6.59
CA ASP A 187 3.50 0.91 6.75
C ASP A 187 2.46 0.98 5.63
N THR A 188 2.12 -0.16 5.05
CA THR A 188 1.36 -0.21 3.81
C THR A 188 0.12 -1.06 3.96
N PHE A 189 -1.00 -0.55 3.46
CA PHE A 189 -2.24 -1.29 3.25
C PHE A 189 -2.58 -1.31 1.77
N ILE A 190 -3.08 -2.44 1.25
CA ILE A 190 -3.53 -2.55 -0.14
C ILE A 190 -4.99 -2.99 -0.22
N ALA A 191 -5.75 -2.33 -1.09
CA ALA A 191 -7.04 -2.77 -1.60
C ALA A 191 -6.85 -3.20 -3.05
N SER A 192 -6.69 -4.51 -3.29
CA SER A 192 -6.44 -5.08 -4.63
C SER A 192 -7.67 -4.99 -5.53
N ALA A 193 -7.51 -5.20 -6.83
CA ALA A 193 -8.63 -5.24 -7.78
C ALA A 193 -9.62 -6.38 -7.45
N GLU A 194 -9.13 -7.50 -6.90
CA GLU A 194 -9.92 -8.67 -6.54
C GLU A 194 -10.71 -8.55 -5.23
N ARG A 195 -10.62 -7.42 -4.50
CA ARG A 195 -11.22 -7.19 -3.18
C ARG A 195 -12.72 -7.47 -3.11
N THR A 196 -13.46 -7.24 -4.20
CA THR A 196 -14.90 -7.53 -4.26
C THR A 196 -15.17 -9.03 -4.10
N GLY A 197 -14.33 -9.88 -4.69
CA GLY A 197 -14.39 -11.34 -4.54
C GLY A 197 -14.12 -11.77 -3.10
N ALA A 198 -13.10 -11.21 -2.46
CA ALA A 198 -12.79 -11.49 -1.06
C ALA A 198 -13.96 -11.13 -0.13
N ALA A 199 -14.64 -10.01 -0.37
CA ALA A 199 -15.81 -9.57 0.40
C ALA A 199 -17.02 -10.52 0.27
N ILE A 200 -17.26 -11.10 -0.93
CA ILE A 200 -18.38 -12.00 -1.20
C ILE A 200 -18.09 -13.40 -0.65
N PHE A 201 -16.93 -13.96 -0.99
CA PHE A 201 -16.58 -15.36 -0.73
C PHE A 201 -15.89 -15.57 0.63
N ARG A 202 -16.02 -14.62 1.55
CA ARG A 202 -15.39 -14.66 2.86
C ARG A 202 -15.63 -16.00 3.60
N LYS A 203 -16.89 -16.45 3.67
CA LYS A 203 -17.27 -17.68 4.39
C LYS A 203 -16.74 -18.93 3.70
N GLU A 204 -16.79 -18.97 2.38
CA GLU A 204 -16.29 -20.07 1.56
C GLU A 204 -14.77 -20.21 1.66
N LEU A 205 -14.06 -19.08 1.68
CA LEU A 205 -12.61 -19.04 1.88
C LEU A 205 -12.21 -19.57 3.27
N ASP A 206 -12.97 -19.26 4.31
CA ASP A 206 -12.75 -19.79 5.66
C ASP A 206 -12.98 -21.30 5.71
N PHE A 207 -14.01 -21.79 5.03
CA PHE A 207 -14.34 -23.21 4.97
C PHE A 207 -13.25 -24.01 4.23
N ALA A 208 -12.73 -23.50 3.13
CA ALA A 208 -11.62 -24.11 2.40
C ALA A 208 -10.37 -24.27 3.28
N ARG A 209 -10.03 -23.23 4.05
CA ARG A 209 -8.90 -23.26 5.00
C ARG A 209 -9.12 -24.27 6.13
N THR A 210 -10.32 -24.32 6.67
CA THR A 210 -10.67 -25.30 7.74
C THR A 210 -10.56 -26.73 7.26
N ARG A 211 -11.05 -27.04 6.05
CA ARG A 211 -10.87 -28.36 5.42
C ARG A 211 -9.39 -28.70 5.21
N MET A 212 -8.60 -27.73 4.85
CA MET A 212 -7.17 -27.87 4.65
C MET A 212 -6.44 -28.18 5.95
N PHE A 213 -6.77 -27.49 7.05
CA PHE A 213 -6.24 -27.84 8.39
C PHE A 213 -6.69 -29.22 8.87
N GLN A 214 -7.92 -29.63 8.56
CA GLN A 214 -8.40 -30.98 8.85
C GLN A 214 -7.65 -32.04 8.06
N ALA A 215 -7.36 -31.78 6.78
CA ALA A 215 -6.56 -32.67 5.95
C ALA A 215 -5.10 -32.76 6.44
N LEU A 216 -4.51 -31.64 6.89
CA LEU A 216 -3.18 -31.62 7.52
C LEU A 216 -3.15 -32.41 8.84
N GLY A 217 -4.21 -32.30 9.65
CA GLY A 217 -4.33 -33.06 10.91
C GLY A 217 -4.49 -34.57 10.71
N SER A 218 -4.81 -35.01 9.49
CA SER A 218 -4.93 -36.42 9.12
C SER A 218 -3.67 -37.02 8.48
N LEU A 219 -2.60 -36.21 8.27
CA LEU A 219 -1.33 -36.68 7.71
C LEU A 219 -0.48 -37.39 8.76
N ASP A 220 0.18 -38.46 8.37
CA ASP A 220 1.08 -39.23 9.24
C ASP A 220 2.31 -38.42 9.66
N ALA A 221 2.83 -38.70 10.87
CA ALA A 221 3.98 -38.02 11.46
C ALA A 221 5.27 -38.04 10.60
N LYS A 222 5.33 -38.91 9.57
CA LYS A 222 6.44 -38.96 8.60
C LYS A 222 6.30 -37.90 7.51
N GLU A 223 5.10 -37.50 7.14
CA GLU A 223 4.81 -36.45 6.16
C GLU A 223 4.89 -35.06 6.79
N LEU A 224 4.65 -34.96 8.10
CA LEU A 224 4.81 -33.75 8.92
C LEU A 224 6.28 -33.39 9.22
N ARG A 225 7.27 -34.10 8.68
CA ARG A 225 8.70 -33.81 8.92
C ARG A 225 9.14 -32.40 8.48
N ASN A 226 8.36 -31.71 7.67
CA ASN A 226 8.60 -30.32 7.35
C ASN A 226 7.29 -29.53 7.14
N PRO A 227 6.62 -29.13 8.26
CA PRO A 227 5.37 -28.38 8.19
C PRO A 227 5.52 -27.05 7.43
N PHE A 228 6.73 -26.46 7.44
CA PHE A 228 7.02 -25.26 6.67
C PHE A 228 7.01 -25.48 5.15
N ARG A 229 7.49 -26.62 4.65
CA ARG A 229 7.41 -26.99 3.22
C ARG A 229 5.97 -27.21 2.75
N LEU A 230 5.16 -27.85 3.60
CA LEU A 230 3.74 -28.03 3.33
C LEU A 230 2.99 -26.67 3.34
N MET A 231 3.28 -25.80 4.31
CA MET A 231 2.77 -24.44 4.32
C MET A 231 3.23 -23.65 3.09
N GLU A 232 4.49 -23.76 2.68
CA GLU A 232 4.99 -23.11 1.45
C GLU A 232 4.29 -23.61 0.17
N GLN A 233 3.99 -24.89 0.07
CA GLN A 233 3.24 -25.46 -1.07
C GLN A 233 1.75 -25.04 -1.04
N MET A 234 1.22 -24.74 0.13
CA MET A 234 -0.17 -24.35 0.34
C MET A 234 -0.38 -22.83 0.27
N GLU A 235 0.65 -22.02 0.54
CA GLU A 235 0.64 -20.56 0.34
C GLU A 235 0.66 -20.13 -1.15
N ALA A 236 0.92 -21.04 -2.07
CA ALA A 236 1.07 -20.75 -3.51
C ALA A 236 -0.24 -20.46 -4.27
N GLY A 237 -1.35 -20.14 -3.58
CA GLY A 237 -2.64 -19.93 -4.23
C GLY A 237 -2.89 -18.55 -4.79
N TYR A 238 -2.45 -17.49 -4.12
CA TYR A 238 -2.75 -16.09 -4.46
C TYR A 238 -1.51 -15.20 -4.38
N ALA A 239 -1.47 -14.17 -5.23
CA ALA A 239 -0.51 -13.08 -5.07
C ALA A 239 -0.67 -12.41 -3.70
N TRP A 240 0.43 -11.95 -3.10
CA TRP A 240 0.39 -11.37 -1.74
C TRP A 240 -0.64 -10.27 -1.52
N PRO A 241 -0.85 -9.31 -2.45
CA PRO A 241 -1.90 -8.30 -2.31
C PRO A 241 -3.30 -8.89 -2.14
N VAL A 242 -3.61 -9.94 -2.91
CA VAL A 242 -4.91 -10.64 -2.84
C VAL A 242 -5.02 -11.43 -1.54
N GLN A 243 -3.95 -12.14 -1.16
CA GLN A 243 -3.90 -12.90 0.09
C GLN A 243 -4.14 -11.97 1.30
N ASP A 244 -3.44 -10.83 1.35
CA ASP A 244 -3.57 -9.89 2.47
C ASP A 244 -4.96 -9.25 2.53
N ASN A 245 -5.63 -9.00 1.40
CA ASN A 245 -7.04 -8.59 1.39
C ASN A 245 -7.96 -9.69 1.93
N VAL A 246 -7.76 -10.93 1.51
CA VAL A 246 -8.54 -12.08 2.02
C VAL A 246 -8.35 -12.21 3.54
N ASP A 247 -7.11 -12.14 4.02
CA ASP A 247 -6.80 -12.27 5.44
C ASP A 247 -7.34 -11.06 6.24
N PHE A 248 -7.30 -9.86 5.68
CA PHE A 248 -7.90 -8.68 6.28
C PHE A 248 -9.43 -8.80 6.43
N VAL A 249 -10.12 -9.20 5.36
CA VAL A 249 -11.59 -9.37 5.38
C VAL A 249 -12.02 -10.45 6.36
N ARG A 250 -11.22 -11.48 6.57
CA ARG A 250 -11.47 -12.52 7.59
C ARG A 250 -11.45 -11.97 9.01
N GLN A 251 -10.58 -11.02 9.29
CA GLN A 251 -10.35 -10.46 10.62
C GLN A 251 -11.28 -9.30 10.97
N LEU A 252 -12.22 -8.90 10.10
CA LEU A 252 -13.03 -7.68 10.29
C LEU A 252 -13.81 -7.64 11.60
N GLU A 253 -14.29 -8.81 12.09
CA GLU A 253 -15.03 -8.88 13.35
C GLU A 253 -14.16 -8.61 14.59
N ASP A 254 -12.87 -8.92 14.50
CA ASP A 254 -11.91 -8.60 15.57
C ASP A 254 -11.35 -7.19 15.41
N ILE A 255 -11.11 -6.76 14.19
CA ILE A 255 -10.59 -5.43 13.86
C ILE A 255 -11.61 -4.33 14.21
N ASP A 256 -12.92 -4.56 14.05
CA ASP A 256 -13.99 -3.59 14.35
C ASP A 256 -13.99 -3.10 15.82
N LYS A 257 -13.33 -3.83 16.71
CA LYS A 257 -13.14 -3.45 18.13
C LYS A 257 -12.09 -2.34 18.33
N ILE A 258 -11.32 -2.04 17.29
CA ILE A 258 -10.21 -1.09 17.32
C ILE A 258 -10.65 0.17 16.58
N THR A 259 -10.36 1.34 17.14
CA THR A 259 -10.51 2.62 16.43
C THR A 259 -9.14 3.08 15.98
N SER A 260 -9.01 3.49 14.72
CA SER A 260 -7.76 4.00 14.19
C SER A 260 -7.46 5.41 14.73
N SER A 261 -6.18 5.77 14.85
CA SER A 261 -5.80 7.13 15.23
C SER A 261 -6.29 8.19 14.24
N LEU A 262 -6.44 7.81 12.96
CA LEU A 262 -7.04 8.67 11.94
C LEU A 262 -8.54 8.91 12.22
N ALA A 263 -9.30 7.87 12.53
CA ALA A 263 -10.72 7.99 12.80
C ALA A 263 -11.01 8.78 14.09
N GLU A 264 -10.12 8.70 15.08
CA GLU A 264 -10.19 9.50 16.32
C GLU A 264 -9.91 10.97 16.06
N SER A 265 -8.86 11.30 15.29
CA SER A 265 -8.46 12.69 15.02
C SER A 265 -9.27 13.35 13.91
N HIS A 266 -9.78 12.57 12.94
CA HIS A 266 -10.47 13.03 11.73
C HIS A 266 -11.77 12.26 11.46
N PRO A 267 -12.78 12.32 12.37
CA PRO A 267 -14.04 11.59 12.23
C PRO A 267 -14.85 12.03 10.99
N GLU A 268 -14.60 13.22 10.45
CA GLU A 268 -15.21 13.71 9.19
C GLU A 268 -14.85 12.86 7.99
N LEU A 269 -13.67 12.23 7.96
CA LEU A 269 -13.24 11.34 6.85
C LEU A 269 -14.07 10.06 6.80
N THR A 270 -14.35 9.48 7.95
CA THR A 270 -15.22 8.28 8.03
C THR A 270 -16.66 8.62 7.65
N LYS A 271 -17.17 9.82 8.02
CA LYS A 271 -18.49 10.31 7.60
C LYS A 271 -18.55 10.57 6.09
N ALA A 272 -17.49 11.14 5.51
CA ALA A 272 -17.40 11.35 4.07
C ALA A 272 -17.39 10.00 3.32
N PHE A 273 -16.66 9.01 3.83
CA PHE A 273 -16.67 7.64 3.30
C PHE A 273 -18.08 7.01 3.38
N ASP A 274 -18.75 7.12 4.53
CA ASP A 274 -20.12 6.60 4.73
C ASP A 274 -21.13 7.26 3.77
N ALA A 275 -20.92 8.53 3.42
CA ALA A 275 -21.74 9.21 2.41
C ALA A 275 -21.54 8.65 0.99
N ILE A 276 -20.31 8.23 0.63
CA ILE A 276 -20.02 7.62 -0.67
C ILE A 276 -20.74 6.30 -0.83
N ILE A 277 -20.72 5.44 0.19
CA ILE A 277 -21.40 4.14 0.16
C ILE A 277 -22.91 4.26 0.46
N GLY A 278 -23.40 5.41 0.91
CA GLY A 278 -24.80 5.64 1.24
C GLY A 278 -25.28 4.91 2.51
N GLY A 279 -24.39 4.63 3.44
CA GLY A 279 -24.67 3.91 4.69
C GLY A 279 -23.41 3.65 5.50
N SER A 280 -23.41 2.58 6.31
CA SER A 280 -22.25 2.20 7.12
C SER A 280 -22.13 0.69 7.28
N TYR A 281 -20.91 0.18 7.43
CA TYR A 281 -20.67 -1.20 7.83
C TYR A 281 -20.83 -1.34 9.34
N LYS A 282 -21.35 -2.48 9.78
CA LYS A 282 -21.48 -2.82 11.21
C LYS A 282 -21.18 -4.29 11.42
N VAL A 283 -20.51 -4.60 12.51
CA VAL A 283 -20.38 -5.96 13.01
C VAL A 283 -21.41 -6.15 14.11
N ILE A 284 -22.28 -7.14 13.97
CA ILE A 284 -23.37 -7.44 14.90
C ILE A 284 -23.14 -8.82 15.45
N LYS A 285 -23.21 -8.94 16.79
CA LYS A 285 -23.15 -10.23 17.47
C LYS A 285 -24.21 -11.16 16.86
N ASP A 286 -23.82 -12.40 16.57
CA ASP A 286 -24.65 -13.47 15.97
C ASP A 286 -25.06 -13.29 14.49
N LYS A 287 -24.88 -12.10 13.90
CA LYS A 287 -25.14 -11.83 12.46
C LYS A 287 -23.87 -11.58 11.65
N GLY A 288 -22.76 -11.29 12.32
CA GLY A 288 -21.50 -10.93 11.68
C GLY A 288 -21.56 -9.58 10.99
N LEU A 289 -20.81 -9.44 9.89
CA LEU A 289 -20.69 -8.21 9.11
C LEU A 289 -21.96 -7.95 8.29
N VAL A 290 -22.53 -6.75 8.46
CA VAL A 290 -23.71 -6.25 7.74
C VAL A 290 -23.49 -4.82 7.25
N TYR A 291 -24.19 -4.45 6.19
CA TYR A 291 -24.30 -3.08 5.71
C TYR A 291 -25.63 -2.48 6.17
N GLN A 292 -25.59 -1.29 6.79
CA GLN A 292 -26.73 -0.51 7.19
C GLN A 292 -26.91 0.69 6.24
N PRO A 293 -27.87 0.66 5.30
CA PRO A 293 -28.18 1.80 4.45
C PRO A 293 -28.60 3.02 5.29
N LYS A 294 -28.37 4.23 4.78
CA LYS A 294 -28.82 5.47 5.41
C LYS A 294 -30.36 5.55 5.40
N GLY A 295 -30.95 5.80 6.56
CA GLY A 295 -32.41 5.89 6.78
C GLY A 295 -32.88 4.95 7.87
N ALA A 296 -33.80 5.41 8.76
CA ALA A 296 -34.21 4.70 9.97
C ALA A 296 -34.94 3.37 9.67
N ASP A 297 -35.68 3.30 8.57
CA ASP A 297 -36.58 2.16 8.24
C ASP A 297 -35.96 1.17 7.26
N LYS A 298 -34.67 1.32 6.90
CA LYS A 298 -34.03 0.42 5.92
C LYS A 298 -33.50 -0.85 6.59
N PRO A 299 -33.72 -2.04 5.98
CA PRO A 299 -33.21 -3.29 6.52
C PRO A 299 -31.68 -3.31 6.46
N ARG A 300 -31.09 -4.03 7.40
CA ARG A 300 -29.66 -4.39 7.36
C ARG A 300 -29.46 -5.46 6.32
N LEU A 301 -28.46 -5.29 5.49
CA LEU A 301 -28.16 -6.20 4.39
C LEU A 301 -26.85 -6.97 4.71
N SER A 302 -26.84 -8.25 4.42
CA SER A 302 -25.60 -9.02 4.38
C SER A 302 -24.71 -8.52 3.22
N MET A 303 -23.45 -8.92 3.18
CA MET A 303 -22.56 -8.54 2.07
C MET A 303 -23.04 -9.10 0.72
N SER A 304 -23.66 -10.27 0.70
CA SER A 304 -24.25 -10.86 -0.51
C SER A 304 -25.48 -10.09 -1.03
N GLU A 305 -26.27 -9.49 -0.15
CA GLU A 305 -27.44 -8.67 -0.48
C GLU A 305 -27.08 -7.22 -0.80
N SER A 306 -25.88 -6.78 -0.44
CA SER A 306 -25.40 -5.42 -0.65
C SER A 306 -25.01 -5.18 -2.11
N SER A 307 -24.97 -3.91 -2.53
CA SER A 307 -24.52 -3.54 -3.87
C SER A 307 -23.03 -3.86 -4.08
N SER A 308 -22.64 -4.00 -5.35
CA SER A 308 -21.23 -4.20 -5.72
C SER A 308 -20.33 -3.05 -5.25
N SER A 309 -20.81 -1.81 -5.26
CA SER A 309 -20.07 -0.64 -4.76
C SER A 309 -19.79 -0.71 -3.25
N VAL A 310 -20.77 -1.18 -2.46
CA VAL A 310 -20.58 -1.41 -1.02
C VAL A 310 -19.51 -2.48 -0.78
N ARG A 311 -19.53 -3.57 -1.53
CA ARG A 311 -18.50 -4.62 -1.42
C ARG A 311 -17.11 -4.15 -1.85
N ALA A 312 -17.05 -3.39 -2.95
CA ALA A 312 -15.78 -2.90 -3.49
C ALA A 312 -15.03 -1.92 -2.57
N LEU A 313 -15.74 -1.25 -1.65
CA LEU A 313 -15.15 -0.29 -0.72
C LEU A 313 -15.02 -0.83 0.72
N LEU A 314 -15.32 -2.11 0.96
CA LEU A 314 -15.32 -2.71 2.29
C LEU A 314 -13.97 -2.58 3.00
N ASP A 315 -12.90 -2.99 2.34
CA ASP A 315 -11.54 -2.98 2.87
C ASP A 315 -11.09 -1.58 3.24
N ILE A 316 -11.34 -0.62 2.32
CA ILE A 316 -11.00 0.79 2.53
C ILE A 316 -11.76 1.35 3.73
N GLY A 317 -13.05 1.04 3.86
CA GLY A 317 -13.87 1.50 4.98
C GLY A 317 -13.37 1.00 6.33
N PHE A 318 -12.99 -0.27 6.43
CA PHE A 318 -12.43 -0.82 7.66
C PHE A 318 -10.98 -0.38 7.92
N TYR A 319 -10.17 -0.21 6.86
CA TYR A 319 -8.85 0.38 7.00
C TYR A 319 -8.94 1.78 7.63
N LEU A 320 -9.78 2.66 7.09
CA LEU A 320 -9.95 4.02 7.61
C LEU A 320 -10.41 4.04 9.08
N ARG A 321 -11.38 3.18 9.43
CA ARG A 321 -11.95 3.13 10.79
C ARG A 321 -11.03 2.50 11.82
N CYS A 322 -10.28 1.47 11.44
CA CYS A 322 -9.69 0.54 12.41
C CYS A 322 -8.16 0.48 12.36
N ARG A 323 -7.51 0.96 11.28
CA ARG A 323 -6.06 0.79 11.10
C ARG A 323 -5.30 2.05 10.74
N ALA A 324 -5.90 2.95 9.96
CA ALA A 324 -5.22 4.07 9.34
C ALA A 324 -4.54 5.01 10.36
N LYS A 325 -3.30 5.38 10.07
CA LYS A 325 -2.54 6.37 10.83
C LYS A 325 -1.77 7.30 9.88
N ALA A 326 -1.48 8.51 10.32
CA ALA A 326 -0.66 9.45 9.54
C ALA A 326 0.71 8.82 9.21
N GLY A 327 1.18 9.02 7.98
CA GLY A 327 2.41 8.43 7.47
C GLY A 327 2.24 7.10 6.74
N ASP A 328 1.13 6.38 6.91
CA ASP A 328 0.83 5.15 6.17
C ASP A 328 0.77 5.39 4.65
N LEU A 329 0.97 4.32 3.89
CA LEU A 329 0.72 4.25 2.47
C LEU A 329 -0.51 3.38 2.18
N LEU A 330 -1.60 4.01 1.78
CA LEU A 330 -2.79 3.35 1.25
C LEU A 330 -2.61 3.10 -0.25
N MET A 331 -2.54 1.84 -0.65
CA MET A 331 -2.50 1.43 -2.05
C MET A 331 -3.88 0.96 -2.48
N ILE A 332 -4.39 1.45 -3.62
CA ILE A 332 -5.70 1.07 -4.16
C ILE A 332 -5.55 0.72 -5.64
N ASP A 333 -5.80 -0.53 -5.96
CA ASP A 333 -5.86 -0.97 -7.36
C ASP A 333 -7.29 -0.76 -7.87
N GLU A 334 -7.45 0.14 -8.85
CA GLU A 334 -8.73 0.51 -9.45
C GLU A 334 -9.80 0.96 -8.44
N PRO A 335 -9.64 2.12 -7.78
CA PRO A 335 -10.60 2.64 -6.80
C PRO A 335 -12.01 2.88 -7.37
N GLU A 336 -12.12 3.06 -8.69
CA GLU A 336 -13.39 3.25 -9.42
C GLU A 336 -14.24 1.99 -9.56
N LEU A 337 -13.72 0.82 -9.26
CA LEU A 337 -14.43 -0.45 -9.46
C LEU A 337 -15.84 -0.43 -8.85
N ASN A 338 -16.83 -0.72 -9.71
CA ASN A 338 -18.24 -0.78 -9.35
C ASN A 338 -18.84 0.53 -8.79
N LEU A 339 -18.18 1.68 -8.99
CA LEU A 339 -18.69 2.97 -8.54
C LEU A 339 -19.35 3.76 -9.67
N HIS A 340 -20.51 4.31 -9.36
CA HIS A 340 -21.15 5.31 -10.23
C HIS A 340 -20.24 6.55 -10.37
N PRO A 341 -20.15 7.23 -11.53
CA PRO A 341 -19.32 8.42 -11.74
C PRO A 341 -19.39 9.48 -10.63
N LYS A 342 -20.59 9.76 -10.12
CA LYS A 342 -20.77 10.67 -8.98
C LYS A 342 -19.97 10.23 -7.75
N ASN A 343 -19.94 8.92 -7.45
CA ASN A 343 -19.23 8.37 -6.30
C ASN A 343 -17.71 8.29 -6.56
N GLN A 344 -17.29 8.13 -7.81
CA GLN A 344 -15.88 8.21 -8.19
C GLN A 344 -15.33 9.62 -7.90
N ARG A 345 -16.06 10.69 -8.26
CA ARG A 345 -15.72 12.06 -7.92
C ARG A 345 -15.64 12.27 -6.40
N ALA A 346 -16.64 11.79 -5.65
CA ALA A 346 -16.65 11.88 -4.19
C ALA A 346 -15.48 11.12 -3.56
N LEU A 347 -15.10 9.97 -4.13
CA LEU A 347 -13.91 9.21 -3.69
C LEU A 347 -12.61 9.97 -3.99
N ALA A 348 -12.48 10.64 -5.13
CA ALA A 348 -11.33 11.50 -5.44
C ALA A 348 -11.17 12.62 -4.40
N ARG A 349 -12.27 13.27 -3.99
CA ARG A 349 -12.29 14.29 -2.92
C ARG A 349 -11.86 13.69 -1.58
N LEU A 350 -12.35 12.50 -1.23
CA LEU A 350 -11.92 11.79 -0.02
C LEU A 350 -10.41 11.45 -0.07
N ILE A 351 -9.89 10.97 -1.20
CA ILE A 351 -8.46 10.71 -1.40
C ILE A 351 -7.64 11.99 -1.16
N ALA A 352 -8.08 13.13 -1.68
CA ALA A 352 -7.41 14.40 -1.45
C ALA A 352 -7.37 14.78 0.05
N ARG A 353 -8.47 14.61 0.77
CA ARG A 353 -8.52 14.81 2.23
C ARG A 353 -7.57 13.87 2.98
N LEU A 354 -7.53 12.58 2.61
CA LEU A 354 -6.58 11.62 3.19
C LEU A 354 -5.13 12.05 2.99
N VAL A 355 -4.80 12.53 1.78
CA VAL A 355 -3.47 13.07 1.48
C VAL A 355 -3.15 14.29 2.34
N ASN A 356 -4.12 15.17 2.57
CA ASN A 356 -3.93 16.39 3.35
C ASN A 356 -3.75 16.13 4.86
N VAL A 357 -4.32 15.06 5.40
CA VAL A 357 -4.09 14.63 6.79
C VAL A 357 -2.87 13.71 6.96
N GLY A 358 -2.07 13.51 5.89
CA GLY A 358 -0.78 12.82 5.98
C GLY A 358 -0.78 11.35 5.61
N ILE A 359 -1.89 10.79 5.13
CA ILE A 359 -1.90 9.47 4.48
C ILE A 359 -1.28 9.62 3.09
N LYS A 360 -0.30 8.78 2.77
CA LYS A 360 0.19 8.67 1.38
C LYS A 360 -0.77 7.74 0.62
N VAL A 361 -1.08 8.11 -0.62
CA VAL A 361 -1.95 7.28 -1.47
C VAL A 361 -1.21 6.92 -2.75
N PHE A 362 -1.21 5.65 -3.07
CA PHE A 362 -0.79 5.10 -4.36
C PHE A 362 -1.99 4.43 -5.00
N MET A 363 -2.33 4.79 -6.23
CA MET A 363 -3.45 4.16 -6.91
C MET A 363 -3.19 3.92 -8.39
N THR A 364 -3.78 2.85 -8.92
CA THR A 364 -3.95 2.66 -10.35
C THR A 364 -5.36 3.06 -10.75
N THR A 365 -5.55 3.58 -11.95
CA THR A 365 -6.91 3.93 -12.40
C THR A 365 -7.02 3.94 -13.92
N HIS A 366 -8.24 3.67 -14.39
CA HIS A 366 -8.71 3.86 -15.77
C HIS A 366 -9.80 4.95 -15.85
N SER A 367 -10.11 5.60 -14.72
CA SER A 367 -11.25 6.51 -14.62
C SER A 367 -10.90 7.95 -14.94
N ASP A 368 -11.47 8.48 -16.01
CA ASP A 368 -11.47 9.91 -16.30
C ASP A 368 -12.08 10.74 -15.18
N TYR A 369 -13.14 10.25 -14.57
CA TYR A 369 -13.86 10.97 -13.52
C TYR A 369 -12.99 11.21 -12.30
N LEU A 370 -12.17 10.21 -11.91
CA LEU A 370 -11.21 10.35 -10.83
C LEU A 370 -10.13 11.36 -11.19
N ILE A 371 -9.51 11.23 -12.36
CA ILE A 371 -8.40 12.10 -12.78
C ILE A 371 -8.90 13.54 -12.97
N LYS A 372 -10.05 13.76 -13.63
CA LYS A 372 -10.63 15.10 -13.84
C LYS A 372 -11.03 15.77 -12.53
N GLU A 373 -11.55 15.00 -11.54
CA GLU A 373 -11.85 15.57 -10.23
C GLU A 373 -10.57 15.95 -9.48
N LEU A 374 -9.54 15.08 -9.42
CA LEU A 374 -8.25 15.40 -8.82
C LEU A 374 -7.59 16.61 -9.51
N ASN A 375 -7.72 16.70 -10.83
CA ASN A 375 -7.25 17.85 -11.61
C ASN A 375 -7.96 19.14 -11.18
N THR A 376 -9.29 19.10 -11.00
CA THR A 376 -10.07 20.22 -10.48
C THR A 376 -9.55 20.67 -9.10
N LEU A 377 -9.26 19.74 -8.20
CA LEU A 377 -8.74 20.04 -6.86
C LEU A 377 -7.35 20.68 -6.89
N ILE A 378 -6.50 20.31 -7.86
CA ILE A 378 -5.20 20.95 -8.10
C ILE A 378 -5.38 22.37 -8.63
N MET A 379 -6.26 22.58 -9.62
CA MET A 379 -6.51 23.91 -10.21
C MET A 379 -7.11 24.86 -9.18
N LEU A 380 -8.05 24.42 -8.35
CA LEU A 380 -8.64 25.22 -7.28
C LEU A 380 -7.60 25.66 -6.24
N ASN A 381 -6.52 24.88 -6.04
CA ASN A 381 -5.46 25.23 -5.09
C ASN A 381 -4.61 26.45 -5.51
N THR A 382 -4.81 27.01 -6.70
CA THR A 382 -4.21 28.30 -7.10
C THR A 382 -4.72 29.47 -6.26
N ARG A 383 -5.88 29.34 -5.64
CA ARG A 383 -6.49 30.28 -4.67
C ARG A 383 -6.60 31.70 -5.20
N THR A 384 -6.82 31.89 -6.50
CA THR A 384 -7.16 33.19 -7.06
C THR A 384 -8.59 33.59 -6.67
N PRO A 385 -8.98 34.89 -6.72
CA PRO A 385 -10.35 35.29 -6.46
C PRO A 385 -11.37 34.54 -7.33
N HIS A 386 -11.02 34.27 -8.59
CA HIS A 386 -11.86 33.49 -9.50
C HIS A 386 -12.02 32.04 -9.05
N THR A 387 -10.93 31.34 -8.74
CA THR A 387 -10.99 29.93 -8.30
C THR A 387 -11.69 29.79 -6.93
N GLN A 388 -11.55 30.78 -6.04
CA GLN A 388 -12.30 30.80 -4.77
C GLN A 388 -13.81 30.96 -5.00
N ALA A 389 -14.24 31.80 -5.94
CA ALA A 389 -15.65 31.93 -6.30
C ALA A 389 -16.20 30.61 -6.88
N VAL A 390 -15.45 29.95 -7.77
CA VAL A 390 -15.82 28.64 -8.32
C VAL A 390 -15.88 27.58 -7.21
N GLN A 391 -14.90 27.55 -6.30
CA GLN A 391 -14.86 26.65 -5.16
C GLN A 391 -16.14 26.75 -4.33
N GLN A 392 -16.55 27.96 -3.96
CA GLN A 392 -17.77 28.21 -3.19
C GLN A 392 -19.05 27.84 -3.96
N ALA A 393 -19.13 28.22 -5.24
CA ALA A 393 -20.30 27.94 -6.07
C ALA A 393 -20.56 26.44 -6.26
N HIS A 394 -19.52 25.62 -6.26
CA HIS A 394 -19.60 24.17 -6.48
C HIS A 394 -19.41 23.33 -5.20
N GLY A 395 -19.30 23.95 -4.02
CA GLY A 395 -19.26 23.27 -2.72
C GLY A 395 -17.99 22.43 -2.53
N TYR A 396 -16.84 22.91 -2.97
CA TYR A 396 -15.54 22.31 -2.64
C TYR A 396 -15.01 22.87 -1.33
N GLU A 397 -14.51 22.01 -0.47
CA GLU A 397 -13.94 22.37 0.82
C GLU A 397 -12.43 22.62 0.74
N ASN A 398 -11.88 23.40 1.67
CA ASN A 398 -10.46 23.73 1.67
C ASN A 398 -9.54 22.50 1.92
N ASP A 399 -10.02 21.53 2.65
CA ASP A 399 -9.31 20.28 2.96
C ASP A 399 -9.26 19.28 1.80
N GLU A 400 -9.97 19.58 0.69
CA GLU A 400 -9.97 18.82 -0.55
C GLU A 400 -8.92 19.31 -1.56
N LEU A 401 -8.41 20.52 -1.39
CA LEU A 401 -7.48 21.13 -2.35
C LEU A 401 -6.13 20.43 -2.32
N LEU A 402 -5.57 20.15 -3.51
CA LEU A 402 -4.32 19.41 -3.66
C LEU A 402 -3.18 20.32 -4.11
N ASP A 403 -2.07 20.26 -3.39
CA ASP A 403 -0.82 20.86 -3.82
C ASP A 403 -0.20 20.02 -4.96
N PRO A 404 0.01 20.60 -6.17
CA PRO A 404 0.61 19.90 -7.30
C PRO A 404 2.01 19.34 -7.00
N ALA A 405 2.77 19.95 -6.09
CA ALA A 405 4.09 19.46 -5.70
C ALA A 405 4.03 18.10 -4.97
N ARG A 406 2.90 17.78 -4.36
CA ARG A 406 2.64 16.53 -3.61
C ARG A 406 2.06 15.42 -4.47
N VAL A 407 1.75 15.69 -5.74
CA VAL A 407 1.12 14.75 -6.68
C VAL A 407 2.12 14.33 -7.75
N CYS A 408 2.06 13.08 -8.17
CA CYS A 408 2.67 12.62 -9.42
C CYS A 408 1.74 11.62 -10.11
N LEU A 409 1.75 11.64 -11.43
CA LEU A 409 1.00 10.73 -12.27
C LEU A 409 1.94 10.14 -13.31
N PHE A 410 1.83 8.82 -13.49
CA PHE A 410 2.57 8.05 -14.48
C PHE A 410 1.57 7.39 -15.44
N MET A 411 1.88 7.47 -16.73
CA MET A 411 1.13 6.81 -17.78
C MET A 411 1.89 5.58 -18.26
N THR A 412 1.23 4.43 -18.34
CA THR A 412 1.81 3.28 -19.05
C THR A 412 1.85 3.59 -20.55
N CYS A 413 2.98 3.35 -21.18
CA CYS A 413 3.16 3.56 -22.60
C CYS A 413 4.09 2.51 -23.21
N THR A 414 3.88 2.24 -24.50
CA THR A 414 4.78 1.40 -25.27
C THR A 414 5.67 2.30 -26.13
N GLN A 415 6.97 2.24 -25.88
CA GLN A 415 7.98 3.01 -26.63
C GLN A 415 8.75 2.10 -27.58
N ASN A 416 9.13 2.66 -28.74
CA ASN A 416 10.00 1.97 -29.70
C ASN A 416 11.46 2.39 -29.43
N GLU A 417 12.20 1.58 -28.69
CA GLU A 417 13.63 1.82 -28.46
C GLU A 417 14.49 1.05 -29.46
N LYS A 418 15.60 1.71 -29.91
CA LYS A 418 16.64 1.03 -30.68
C LYS A 418 17.42 0.12 -29.73
N ARG A 419 17.45 -1.17 -30.03
CA ARG A 419 18.39 -2.10 -29.35
C ARG A 419 19.81 -1.69 -29.67
N GLU A 420 20.63 -1.47 -28.66
CA GLU A 420 22.08 -1.29 -28.85
C GLU A 420 22.65 -2.47 -29.64
N GLY A 421 23.25 -2.18 -30.80
CA GLY A 421 23.92 -3.16 -31.65
C GLY A 421 23.06 -3.97 -32.63
N LYS A 422 21.73 -3.79 -32.70
CA LYS A 422 20.86 -4.40 -33.72
C LYS A 422 19.89 -3.37 -34.26
N GLY A 423 19.85 -3.16 -35.57
CA GLY A 423 19.04 -2.13 -36.24
C GLY A 423 17.52 -2.26 -36.12
N ASN A 424 16.98 -3.22 -35.37
CA ASN A 424 15.55 -3.40 -35.14
C ASN A 424 15.10 -2.69 -33.85
N ARG A 425 14.05 -1.84 -33.98
CA ARG A 425 13.34 -1.27 -32.84
C ARG A 425 12.54 -2.35 -32.13
N ALA A 426 12.67 -2.45 -30.80
CA ALA A 426 11.83 -3.31 -29.99
C ALA A 426 10.79 -2.43 -29.28
N LYS A 427 9.54 -2.92 -29.22
CA LYS A 427 8.51 -2.32 -28.37
C LYS A 427 8.84 -2.61 -26.91
N GLN A 428 8.86 -1.57 -26.07
CA GLN A 428 9.11 -1.69 -24.63
C GLN A 428 7.97 -1.02 -23.87
N ASN A 429 7.44 -1.73 -22.89
CA ASN A 429 6.44 -1.20 -21.98
C ASN A 429 7.13 -0.47 -20.82
N THR A 430 6.81 0.80 -20.68
CA THR A 430 7.41 1.70 -19.68
C THR A 430 6.36 2.60 -19.04
N LEU A 431 6.81 3.39 -18.06
CA LEU A 431 6.01 4.45 -17.44
C LEU A 431 6.58 5.81 -17.86
N ARG A 432 5.71 6.70 -18.30
CA ARG A 432 6.03 8.12 -18.56
C ARG A 432 5.35 8.99 -17.53
N GLN A 433 6.09 9.83 -16.86
CA GLN A 433 5.54 10.79 -15.91
C GLN A 433 4.81 11.92 -16.65
N ALA A 434 3.57 12.18 -16.26
CA ALA A 434 2.79 13.32 -16.75
C ALA A 434 3.31 14.62 -16.15
N ARG A 435 3.16 15.71 -16.92
CA ARG A 435 3.41 17.06 -16.40
C ARG A 435 2.22 17.51 -15.56
N ILE A 436 2.51 18.17 -14.45
CA ILE A 436 1.50 18.76 -13.58
C ILE A 436 1.76 20.24 -13.45
N HIS A 437 0.81 21.05 -13.88
CA HIS A 437 0.88 22.50 -13.86
C HIS A 437 -0.04 23.05 -12.76
N THR A 438 0.40 24.07 -12.06
CA THR A 438 -0.40 24.69 -10.99
C THR A 438 -1.71 25.28 -11.50
N GLY A 439 -1.73 25.85 -12.72
CA GLY A 439 -2.92 26.51 -13.30
C GLY A 439 -3.78 25.61 -14.18
N PHE A 440 -3.19 24.63 -14.83
CA PHE A 440 -3.88 23.75 -15.79
C PHE A 440 -4.05 22.31 -15.28
N GLY A 441 -3.39 21.98 -14.15
CA GLY A 441 -3.47 20.65 -13.53
C GLY A 441 -2.63 19.61 -14.26
N ILE A 442 -3.16 18.38 -14.37
CA ILE A 442 -2.47 17.19 -14.90
C ILE A 442 -2.71 17.10 -16.41
N GLU A 443 -1.64 17.01 -17.20
CA GLU A 443 -1.75 16.70 -18.64
C GLU A 443 -1.80 15.18 -18.85
N VAL A 444 -2.97 14.66 -19.27
CA VAL A 444 -3.16 13.25 -19.58
C VAL A 444 -3.63 13.09 -21.03
N GLU A 445 -2.74 12.68 -21.91
CA GLU A 445 -3.01 12.57 -23.35
C GLU A 445 -4.00 11.44 -23.72
N THR A 446 -4.03 10.33 -22.96
CA THR A 446 -4.74 9.11 -23.37
C THR A 446 -6.26 9.15 -23.18
N PHE A 447 -6.76 9.88 -22.20
CA PHE A 447 -8.21 9.95 -21.94
C PHE A 447 -8.89 10.98 -22.82
N ASP A 448 -8.25 12.12 -23.02
CA ASP A 448 -8.82 13.22 -23.81
C ASP A 448 -8.98 12.83 -25.28
N THR A 449 -8.02 12.11 -25.88
CA THR A 449 -8.10 11.66 -27.28
C THR A 449 -9.30 10.76 -27.57
N THR A 450 -9.61 9.79 -26.68
CA THR A 450 -10.75 8.89 -26.88
C THR A 450 -12.08 9.66 -26.81
N ILE A 451 -12.21 10.62 -25.89
CA ILE A 451 -13.42 11.43 -25.77
C ILE A 451 -13.53 12.39 -26.96
N GLU A 452 -12.43 12.99 -27.39
CA GLU A 452 -12.38 13.88 -28.57
C GLU A 452 -12.76 13.13 -29.85
N ASP A 453 -12.22 11.92 -30.05
CA ASP A 453 -12.57 11.07 -31.16
C ASP A 453 -14.09 10.71 -31.17
N MET A 454 -14.63 10.31 -30.01
CA MET A 454 -16.07 10.03 -29.91
C MET A 454 -16.93 11.27 -30.17
N ASN A 455 -16.55 12.42 -29.62
CA ASN A 455 -17.25 13.69 -29.85
C ASN A 455 -17.13 14.11 -31.32
N GLY A 456 -15.97 13.91 -31.94
CA GLY A 456 -15.73 14.13 -33.37
C GLY A 456 -16.69 13.31 -34.23
N ILE A 457 -16.75 11.98 -34.00
CA ILE A 457 -17.66 11.08 -34.71
C ILE A 457 -19.13 11.49 -34.51
N GLN A 458 -19.54 11.82 -33.28
CA GLN A 458 -20.89 12.28 -33.00
C GLN A 458 -21.23 13.59 -33.69
N SER A 459 -20.29 14.54 -33.72
CA SER A 459 -20.43 15.81 -34.43
C SER A 459 -20.54 15.59 -35.93
N GLU A 460 -19.74 14.68 -36.48
CA GLU A 460 -19.82 14.31 -37.91
C GLU A 460 -21.18 13.68 -38.30
N ILE A 461 -21.73 12.83 -37.43
CA ILE A 461 -23.08 12.24 -37.60
C ILE A 461 -24.16 13.34 -37.49
N LEU A 462 -24.05 14.28 -36.57
CA LEU A 462 -25.07 15.29 -36.32
C LEU A 462 -25.06 16.42 -37.37
N TYR A 463 -23.87 16.82 -37.79
CA TYR A 463 -23.66 18.03 -38.59
C TYR A 463 -23.02 17.77 -39.97
N GLY A 464 -22.54 16.52 -40.25
CA GLY A 464 -21.88 16.16 -41.50
C GLY A 464 -22.82 15.84 -42.67
N GLY A 465 -24.14 16.04 -42.53
CA GLY A 465 -25.12 15.79 -43.57
C GLY A 465 -25.39 16.95 -44.55
N ASP A 466 -24.71 18.08 -44.40
CA ASP A 466 -24.87 19.29 -45.20
C ASP A 466 -23.53 19.77 -45.83
N LEU A 467 -22.78 18.88 -46.47
CA LEU A 467 -21.69 19.22 -47.39
C LEU A 467 -21.86 18.52 -48.74
#